data_a2a24a3b9bfe3b85a19073f8871cd2d5
#
_entry.id   a2a24a3b9bfe3b85a19073f8871cd2d5
#
_cell.length_a   1.000
_cell.length_b   1.000
_cell.length_c   1.000
_cell.angle_alpha   90.00
_cell.angle_beta   90.00
_cell.angle_gamma   90.00
#
_symmetry.space_group_name_H-M   'P 1'
#
loop_
_entity.id
_entity.type
_entity.pdbx_description
1 polymer ?
#
loop_
_entity_poly.entity_id
_entity_poly.type
_entity_poly.pdbx_seq_one_letter_code
_entity_poly.pdbx_strand_id
1 'polypeptide(L)'
;QAFVDGEVIRPYDPGIRFSGGLSYFITKHVFDVNPLELMINTSLVGRMCLGDENLIERISVDMNGRFLANYSILAKRGTIAEIEGLDRVAKMPEVFRMLQLLHVGDEVKMIGTLQQVFARFHIETKSREELNRVMNEVYNTIQLKGIDGENMKLCQKISIL
;
A
#
# COMPACT_ATOMS: atom_id res chain seq x y z
N GLN A 1 -13.07 -9.83 1.80
CA GLN A 1 -13.99 -8.65 1.82
C GLN A 1 -15.10 -8.91 2.84
N ALA A 2 -15.65 -7.86 3.42
CA ALA A 2 -16.72 -7.97 4.39
C ALA A 2 -17.66 -6.76 4.32
N PHE A 3 -18.93 -6.97 4.66
CA PHE A 3 -19.87 -5.89 4.98
C PHE A 3 -19.86 -5.63 6.48
N VAL A 4 -19.97 -4.38 6.87
CA VAL A 4 -20.18 -3.96 8.25
C VAL A 4 -21.62 -3.50 8.39
N ASP A 5 -22.37 -4.17 9.28
CA ASP A 5 -23.77 -3.91 9.57
C ASP A 5 -23.92 -3.67 11.08
N GLY A 6 -23.84 -2.40 11.49
CA GLY A 6 -23.70 -2.04 12.89
C GLY A 6 -22.43 -2.62 13.51
N GLU A 7 -22.56 -3.46 14.52
CA GLU A 7 -21.45 -4.15 15.19
C GLU A 7 -21.10 -5.52 14.56
N VAL A 8 -21.85 -5.95 13.53
CA VAL A 8 -21.69 -7.26 12.90
C VAL A 8 -20.84 -7.17 11.65
N ILE A 9 -19.75 -7.93 11.60
CA ILE A 9 -18.90 -8.08 10.40
C ILE A 9 -19.33 -9.35 9.67
N ARG A 10 -19.77 -9.21 8.41
CA ARG A 10 -20.21 -10.30 7.53
C ARG A 10 -19.19 -10.50 6.41
N PRO A 11 -18.21 -11.42 6.52
CA PRO A 11 -17.30 -11.71 5.42
C PRO A 11 -18.05 -12.37 4.25
N TYR A 12 -17.79 -11.93 3.03
CA TYR A 12 -18.43 -12.48 1.83
C TYR A 12 -17.44 -13.00 0.76
N ASP A 13 -16.17 -12.65 0.89
CA ASP A 13 -15.12 -13.12 -0.02
C ASP A 13 -13.86 -13.47 0.78
N PRO A 14 -13.91 -14.54 1.62
CA PRO A 14 -12.74 -15.01 2.33
C PRO A 14 -11.79 -15.70 1.35
N GLY A 15 -10.60 -15.18 1.20
CA GLY A 15 -9.55 -15.77 0.37
C GLY A 15 -8.38 -16.26 1.22
N ILE A 16 -7.82 -17.40 0.85
CA ILE A 16 -6.63 -18.00 1.49
C ILE A 16 -5.31 -17.50 0.87
N ARG A 17 -5.35 -16.42 0.11
CA ARG A 17 -4.20 -15.77 -0.52
C ARG A 17 -4.02 -14.34 -0.03
N PHE A 18 -2.80 -13.84 -0.12
CA PHE A 18 -2.55 -12.42 0.15
C PHE A 18 -3.25 -11.51 -0.86
N SER A 19 -3.70 -10.36 -0.38
CA SER A 19 -4.12 -9.28 -1.26
C SER A 19 -2.93 -8.77 -2.06
N GLY A 20 -3.14 -8.40 -3.33
CA GLY A 20 -2.10 -7.79 -4.18
C GLY A 20 -1.63 -6.41 -3.69
N GLY A 21 -2.19 -5.93 -2.57
CA GLY A 21 -1.85 -4.63 -1.98
C GLY A 21 -0.56 -4.62 -1.15
N LEU A 22 0.09 -5.77 -0.91
CA LEU A 22 1.30 -5.87 -0.10
C LEU A 22 1.12 -5.41 1.36
N SER A 23 -0.10 -5.48 1.90
CA SER A 23 -0.45 -5.04 3.26
C SER A 23 0.29 -5.83 4.36
N TYR A 24 0.83 -7.01 4.04
CA TYR A 24 1.65 -7.79 4.98
C TYR A 24 2.91 -7.03 5.44
N PHE A 25 3.41 -6.08 4.67
CA PHE A 25 4.49 -5.21 5.12
C PHE A 25 4.05 -4.26 6.24
N ILE A 26 2.79 -3.82 6.23
CA ILE A 26 2.23 -3.00 7.31
C ILE A 26 2.17 -3.83 8.59
N THR A 27 1.66 -5.06 8.51
CA THR A 27 1.60 -5.98 9.67
C THR A 27 3.00 -6.24 10.23
N LYS A 28 3.99 -6.50 9.37
CA LYS A 28 5.38 -6.67 9.79
C LYS A 28 5.94 -5.42 10.46
N HIS A 29 5.64 -4.25 9.91
CA HIS A 29 6.14 -2.98 10.45
C HIS A 29 5.55 -2.64 11.83
N VAL A 30 4.24 -2.85 12.00
CA VAL A 30 3.52 -2.47 13.24
C VAL A 30 3.72 -3.48 14.36
N PHE A 31 3.68 -4.78 14.04
CA PHE A 31 3.58 -5.86 15.04
C PHE A 31 4.80 -6.79 15.07
N ASP A 32 5.75 -6.58 14.17
CA ASP A 32 6.87 -7.52 13.93
C ASP A 32 6.41 -8.94 13.55
N VAL A 33 5.22 -9.06 12.99
CA VAL A 33 4.64 -10.31 12.48
C VAL A 33 4.62 -10.25 10.96
N ASN A 34 5.29 -11.19 10.30
CA ASN A 34 5.32 -11.27 8.84
C ASN A 34 4.30 -12.32 8.33
N PRO A 35 3.10 -11.91 7.88
CA PRO A 35 2.10 -12.85 7.39
C PRO A 35 2.58 -13.71 6.20
N LEU A 36 3.49 -13.20 5.37
CA LEU A 36 4.08 -13.96 4.27
C LEU A 36 4.92 -15.14 4.79
N GLU A 37 5.71 -14.91 5.84
CA GLU A 37 6.50 -15.96 6.49
C GLU A 37 5.60 -17.02 7.14
N LEU A 38 4.53 -16.58 7.82
CA LEU A 38 3.54 -17.49 8.40
C LEU A 38 2.91 -18.41 7.34
N MET A 39 2.59 -17.86 6.17
CA MET A 39 2.02 -18.64 5.07
C MET A 39 3.04 -19.63 4.48
N ILE A 40 4.30 -19.21 4.31
CA ILE A 40 5.39 -20.09 3.86
C ILE A 40 5.59 -21.24 4.85
N ASN A 41 5.66 -20.95 6.15
CA ASN A 41 5.82 -21.95 7.20
C ASN A 41 4.65 -22.97 7.18
N THR A 42 3.42 -22.48 7.08
CA THR A 42 2.24 -23.34 6.95
C THR A 42 2.34 -24.28 5.75
N SER A 43 2.80 -23.76 4.62
CA SER A 43 2.93 -24.54 3.37
C SER A 43 4.04 -25.58 3.44
N LEU A 44 5.15 -25.29 4.13
CA LEU A 44 6.32 -26.18 4.20
C LEU A 44 6.21 -27.23 5.31
N VAL A 45 5.71 -26.85 6.49
CA VAL A 45 5.74 -27.70 7.68
C VAL A 45 4.39 -27.88 8.37
N GLY A 46 3.30 -27.37 7.79
CA GLY A 46 1.96 -27.48 8.33
C GLY A 46 1.69 -26.67 9.60
N ARG A 47 2.63 -25.79 10.01
CA ARG A 47 2.50 -24.94 11.20
C ARG A 47 2.81 -23.51 10.84
N MET A 48 1.99 -22.58 11.35
CA MET A 48 2.09 -21.15 11.05
C MET A 48 3.24 -20.51 11.83
N CYS A 49 3.30 -20.78 13.13
CA CYS A 49 4.33 -20.24 14.02
C CYS A 49 5.41 -21.29 14.30
N LEU A 50 6.68 -20.89 14.17
CA LEU A 50 7.84 -21.73 14.48
C LEU A 50 8.58 -21.13 15.69
N GLY A 51 8.36 -21.70 16.87
CA GLY A 51 9.07 -21.30 18.10
C GLY A 51 8.44 -20.15 18.89
N ASP A 52 7.44 -19.47 18.38
CA ASP A 52 6.65 -18.46 19.09
C ASP A 52 5.16 -18.68 18.79
N GLU A 53 4.51 -19.47 19.60
CA GLU A 53 3.09 -19.85 19.44
C GLU A 53 2.14 -18.65 19.62
N ASN A 54 2.57 -17.60 20.33
CA ASN A 54 1.76 -16.43 20.63
C ASN A 54 1.98 -15.28 19.63
N LEU A 55 2.73 -15.52 18.54
CA LEU A 55 3.10 -14.49 17.58
C LEU A 55 1.89 -13.73 17.03
N ILE A 56 0.78 -14.44 16.76
CA ILE A 56 -0.44 -13.85 16.19
C ILE A 56 -1.17 -12.98 17.22
N GLU A 57 -1.05 -13.26 18.51
CA GLU A 57 -1.69 -12.47 19.58
C GLU A 57 -1.13 -11.04 19.68
N ARG A 58 0.04 -10.78 19.07
CA ARG A 58 0.60 -9.43 18.97
C ARG A 58 -0.18 -8.51 18.02
N ILE A 59 -1.01 -9.10 17.14
CA ILE A 59 -1.76 -8.32 16.14
C ILE A 59 -2.99 -7.72 16.83
N SER A 60 -3.05 -6.39 16.86
CA SER A 60 -4.18 -5.63 17.39
C SER A 60 -4.97 -4.96 16.26
N VAL A 61 -6.30 -4.92 16.40
CA VAL A 61 -7.21 -4.30 15.41
C VAL A 61 -7.10 -2.77 15.37
N ASP A 62 -6.65 -2.16 16.46
CA ASP A 62 -6.47 -0.71 16.58
C ASP A 62 -5.12 -0.22 16.05
N MET A 63 -4.31 -1.13 15.47
CA MET A 63 -2.98 -0.83 14.94
C MET A 63 -2.05 -0.16 15.96
N ASN A 64 -2.22 -0.44 17.25
CA ASN A 64 -1.51 0.19 18.37
C ASN A 64 -1.63 1.73 18.35
N GLY A 65 -2.81 2.25 17.97
CA GLY A 65 -3.08 3.69 17.88
C GLY A 65 -2.37 4.40 16.74
N ARG A 66 -1.79 3.67 15.77
CA ARG A 66 -1.12 4.25 14.59
C ARG A 66 -2.09 4.44 13.44
N PHE A 67 -1.87 5.48 12.66
CA PHE A 67 -2.62 5.76 11.43
C PHE A 67 -1.76 5.36 10.22
N LEU A 68 -2.22 4.36 9.47
CA LEU A 68 -1.46 3.76 8.37
C LEU A 68 -2.23 3.84 7.05
N ALA A 69 -1.50 4.01 5.96
CA ALA A 69 -2.04 3.90 4.62
C ALA A 69 -1.18 3.01 3.72
N ASN A 70 -1.86 2.23 2.89
CA ASN A 70 -1.30 1.60 1.70
C ASN A 70 -1.75 2.43 0.49
N TYR A 71 -1.01 3.49 0.21
CA TYR A 71 -1.34 4.49 -0.78
C TYR A 71 -0.72 4.17 -2.12
N SER A 72 -1.49 4.27 -3.20
CA SER A 72 -1.02 4.01 -4.57
C SER A 72 -1.28 5.22 -5.46
N ILE A 73 -0.29 5.62 -6.23
CA ILE A 73 -0.46 6.57 -7.34
C ILE A 73 -0.72 5.76 -8.60
N LEU A 74 -1.78 6.12 -9.32
CA LEU A 74 -2.18 5.49 -10.57
C LEU A 74 -1.76 6.35 -11.75
N ALA A 75 -1.30 5.70 -12.83
CA ALA A 75 -0.96 6.36 -14.08
C ALA A 75 -2.15 6.33 -15.05
N LYS A 76 -2.26 7.35 -15.90
CA LYS A 76 -3.13 7.37 -17.07
C LYS A 76 -2.55 6.47 -18.17
N ARG A 77 -3.36 6.19 -19.20
CA ARG A 77 -2.90 5.52 -20.41
C ARG A 77 -1.82 6.35 -21.11
N GLY A 78 -0.79 5.69 -21.61
CA GLY A 78 0.31 6.32 -22.34
C GLY A 78 1.66 5.73 -21.96
N THR A 79 2.73 6.24 -22.56
CA THR A 79 4.11 5.84 -22.28
C THR A 79 4.76 6.85 -21.34
N ILE A 80 5.38 6.36 -20.26
CA ILE A 80 6.07 7.18 -19.27
C ILE A 80 7.39 7.66 -19.86
N ALA A 81 7.59 8.97 -19.92
CA ALA A 81 8.83 9.59 -20.39
C ALA A 81 9.70 10.12 -19.26
N GLU A 82 9.09 10.59 -18.16
CA GLU A 82 9.81 11.23 -17.08
C GLU A 82 9.17 10.92 -15.72
N ILE A 83 10.02 10.64 -14.74
CA ILE A 83 9.61 10.40 -13.34
C ILE A 83 10.53 11.23 -12.44
N GLU A 84 9.93 12.10 -11.63
CA GLU A 84 10.65 12.89 -10.63
C GLU A 84 10.00 12.79 -9.25
N GLY A 85 10.79 13.07 -8.22
CA GLY A 85 10.32 13.23 -6.84
C GLY A 85 10.33 11.95 -6.01
N LEU A 86 10.60 10.76 -6.58
CA LEU A 86 10.67 9.50 -5.82
C LEU A 86 11.71 9.57 -4.70
N ASP A 87 12.91 10.09 -4.98
CA ASP A 87 13.99 10.21 -3.99
C ASP A 87 13.62 11.13 -2.82
N ARG A 88 12.81 12.16 -3.09
CA ARG A 88 12.31 13.06 -2.05
C ARG A 88 11.28 12.35 -1.17
N VAL A 89 10.34 11.65 -1.79
CA VAL A 89 9.33 10.88 -1.06
C VAL A 89 9.96 9.75 -0.26
N ALA A 90 10.97 9.06 -0.79
CA ALA A 90 11.68 8.00 -0.08
C ALA A 90 12.42 8.48 1.19
N LYS A 91 12.68 9.79 1.30
CA LYS A 91 13.31 10.41 2.47
C LYS A 91 12.32 10.98 3.48
N MET A 92 11.01 10.94 3.20
CA MET A 92 9.99 11.38 4.14
C MET A 92 9.93 10.38 5.31
N PRO A 93 10.01 10.85 6.57
CA PRO A 93 10.05 9.97 7.74
C PRO A 93 8.77 9.17 7.92
N GLU A 94 7.65 9.67 7.42
CA GLU A 94 6.35 9.00 7.48
C GLU A 94 6.21 7.88 6.44
N VAL A 95 7.05 7.86 5.39
CA VAL A 95 7.04 6.84 4.32
C VAL A 95 8.02 5.73 4.69
N PHE A 96 7.55 4.70 5.39
CA PHE A 96 8.43 3.61 5.81
C PHE A 96 8.73 2.59 4.71
N ARG A 97 7.98 2.63 3.60
CA ARG A 97 8.22 1.77 2.42
C ARG A 97 7.68 2.39 1.15
N MET A 98 8.47 2.29 0.10
CA MET A 98 8.07 2.65 -1.25
C MET A 98 8.37 1.48 -2.21
N LEU A 99 7.44 1.23 -3.14
CA LEU A 99 7.61 0.26 -4.23
C LEU A 99 7.19 0.92 -5.54
N GLN A 100 8.17 1.13 -6.41
CA GLN A 100 7.92 1.57 -7.78
C GLN A 100 7.60 0.34 -8.65
N LEU A 101 6.52 0.43 -9.44
CA LEU A 101 6.03 -0.67 -10.30
C LEU A 101 6.16 -0.34 -11.78
N LEU A 102 6.11 0.95 -12.14
CA LEU A 102 6.30 1.40 -13.52
C LEU A 102 7.52 2.31 -13.60
N HIS A 103 8.24 2.23 -14.72
CA HIS A 103 9.50 2.91 -14.98
C HIS A 103 9.40 3.77 -16.25
N VAL A 104 10.40 4.61 -16.47
CA VAL A 104 10.54 5.35 -17.74
C VAL A 104 10.62 4.33 -18.88
N GLY A 105 9.82 4.56 -19.93
CA GLY A 105 9.67 3.67 -21.09
C GLY A 105 8.50 2.68 -20.98
N ASP A 106 7.91 2.48 -19.80
CA ASP A 106 6.77 1.59 -19.63
C ASP A 106 5.50 2.20 -20.27
N GLU A 107 4.71 1.35 -20.91
CA GLU A 107 3.44 1.73 -21.52
C GLU A 107 2.26 1.22 -20.71
N VAL A 108 1.40 2.13 -20.25
CA VAL A 108 0.13 1.84 -19.60
C VAL A 108 -0.96 1.65 -20.65
N LYS A 109 -1.31 0.40 -20.96
CA LYS A 109 -2.30 0.05 -21.99
C LYS A 109 -3.71 -0.07 -21.43
N MET A 110 -3.85 -0.67 -20.26
CA MET A 110 -5.14 -0.99 -19.65
C MET A 110 -5.42 -0.10 -18.46
N ILE A 111 -6.60 0.53 -18.46
CA ILE A 111 -7.11 1.31 -17.33
C ILE A 111 -8.10 0.48 -16.51
N GLY A 112 -8.28 0.84 -15.23
CA GLY A 112 -9.14 0.07 -14.30
C GLY A 112 -8.52 -1.23 -13.80
N THR A 113 -7.21 -1.43 -13.98
CA THR A 113 -6.47 -2.63 -13.56
C THR A 113 -5.27 -2.29 -12.69
N LEU A 114 -4.67 -3.30 -12.08
CA LEU A 114 -3.42 -3.14 -11.31
C LEU A 114 -2.23 -2.67 -12.17
N GLN A 115 -2.30 -2.80 -13.49
CA GLN A 115 -1.28 -2.32 -14.42
C GLN A 115 -1.14 -0.79 -14.44
N GLN A 116 -2.13 -0.07 -13.90
CA GLN A 116 -2.05 1.38 -13.73
C GLN A 116 -1.28 1.83 -12.50
N VAL A 117 -0.97 0.93 -11.57
CA VAL A 117 -0.28 1.31 -10.34
C VAL A 117 1.14 1.70 -10.66
N PHE A 118 1.44 3.00 -10.63
CA PHE A 118 2.77 3.53 -10.82
C PHE A 118 3.69 3.20 -9.66
N ALA A 119 3.24 3.53 -8.44
CA ALA A 119 3.99 3.27 -7.23
C ALA A 119 3.06 3.09 -6.03
N ARG A 120 3.53 2.38 -5.02
CA ARG A 120 2.88 2.20 -3.72
C ARG A 120 3.73 2.76 -2.61
N PHE A 121 3.07 3.37 -1.65
CA PHE A 121 3.68 3.99 -0.49
C PHE A 121 2.99 3.47 0.76
N HIS A 122 3.76 2.91 1.68
CA HIS A 122 3.27 2.58 3.01
C HIS A 122 3.65 3.73 3.93
N ILE A 123 2.63 4.35 4.49
CA ILE A 123 2.72 5.59 5.27
C ILE A 123 2.24 5.29 6.69
N GLU A 124 2.97 5.81 7.68
CA GLU A 124 2.58 5.80 9.08
C GLU A 124 2.60 7.22 9.63
N THR A 125 1.57 7.57 10.40
CA THR A 125 1.44 8.87 11.05
C THR A 125 0.79 8.74 12.42
N LYS A 126 0.73 9.84 13.17
CA LYS A 126 0.16 9.91 14.51
C LYS A 126 -1.31 10.36 14.52
N SER A 127 -1.82 10.87 13.40
CA SER A 127 -3.21 11.30 13.29
C SER A 127 -3.73 11.14 11.86
N ARG A 128 -5.05 11.16 11.72
CA ARG A 128 -5.74 11.13 10.42
C ARG A 128 -5.43 12.38 9.60
N GLU A 129 -5.38 13.53 10.24
CA GLU A 129 -5.08 14.82 9.60
C GLU A 129 -3.67 14.81 9.02
N GLU A 130 -2.72 14.29 9.79
CA GLU A 130 -1.34 14.12 9.33
C GLU A 130 -1.25 13.13 8.17
N LEU A 131 -1.98 12.02 8.23
CA LEU A 131 -2.04 11.04 7.14
C LEU A 131 -2.55 11.67 5.84
N ASN A 132 -3.63 12.45 5.91
CA ASN A 132 -4.16 13.20 4.76
C ASN A 132 -3.13 14.20 4.20
N ARG A 133 -2.44 14.93 5.08
CA ARG A 133 -1.38 15.87 4.68
C ARG A 133 -0.26 15.15 3.94
N VAL A 134 0.26 14.07 4.52
CA VAL A 134 1.38 13.29 3.95
C VAL A 134 1.00 12.67 2.61
N MET A 135 -0.18 12.06 2.48
CA MET A 135 -0.63 11.49 1.20
C MET A 135 -0.72 12.57 0.10
N ASN A 136 -1.22 13.78 0.43
CA ASN A 136 -1.25 14.89 -0.51
C ASN A 136 0.16 15.38 -0.87
N GLU A 137 1.07 15.43 0.10
CA GLU A 137 2.46 15.80 -0.12
C GLU A 137 3.18 14.79 -1.03
N VAL A 138 3.01 13.49 -0.79
CA VAL A 138 3.51 12.41 -1.67
C VAL A 138 2.98 12.61 -3.10
N TYR A 139 1.66 12.81 -3.26
CA TYR A 139 1.04 13.01 -4.56
C TYR A 139 1.60 14.22 -5.29
N ASN A 140 1.75 15.36 -4.60
CA ASN A 140 2.23 16.60 -5.18
C ASN A 140 3.73 16.58 -5.50
N THR A 141 4.52 15.86 -4.70
CA THR A 141 5.98 15.74 -4.89
C THR A 141 6.33 14.90 -6.13
N ILE A 142 5.57 13.85 -6.41
CA ILE A 142 5.78 13.00 -7.57
C ILE A 142 5.36 13.74 -8.84
N GLN A 143 6.24 13.77 -9.83
CA GLN A 143 5.94 14.18 -11.21
C GLN A 143 6.02 12.95 -12.10
N LEU A 144 5.01 12.75 -12.93
CA LEU A 144 4.92 11.65 -13.89
C LEU A 144 4.45 12.23 -15.21
N LYS A 145 5.35 12.25 -16.23
CA LYS A 145 5.05 12.84 -17.55
C LYS A 145 5.10 11.77 -18.63
N GLY A 146 4.20 11.90 -19.58
CA GLY A 146 4.18 11.13 -20.82
C GLY A 146 5.11 11.70 -21.88
N ILE A 147 5.24 10.98 -23.01
CA ILE A 147 6.05 11.40 -24.16
C ILE A 147 5.61 12.74 -24.75
N ASP A 148 4.35 13.11 -24.55
CA ASP A 148 3.79 14.39 -25.02
C ASP A 148 3.94 15.50 -23.96
N GLY A 149 4.67 15.25 -22.87
CA GLY A 149 4.85 16.17 -21.75
C GLY A 149 3.63 16.30 -20.82
N GLU A 150 2.56 15.57 -21.08
CA GLU A 150 1.35 15.59 -20.26
C GLU A 150 1.54 14.94 -18.90
N ASN A 151 0.82 15.47 -17.91
CA ASN A 151 0.77 14.84 -16.59
C ASN A 151 0.02 13.50 -16.67
N MET A 152 0.74 12.42 -16.45
CA MET A 152 0.19 11.06 -16.44
C MET A 152 -0.39 10.61 -15.12
N LYS A 153 -0.29 11.39 -14.04
CA LYS A 153 -0.95 11.00 -12.78
C LYS A 153 -2.46 11.06 -12.95
N LEU A 154 -3.14 9.98 -12.54
CA LEU A 154 -4.58 10.02 -12.40
C LEU A 154 -4.94 10.93 -11.23
N CYS A 155 -5.89 11.86 -11.43
CA CYS A 155 -6.34 12.75 -10.36
C CYS A 155 -7.00 11.90 -9.26
N GLN A 156 -6.51 12.02 -8.04
CA GLN A 156 -7.09 11.39 -6.87
C GLN A 156 -7.51 12.48 -5.88
N LYS A 157 -8.79 12.53 -5.55
CA LYS A 157 -9.22 13.26 -4.34
C LYS A 157 -8.83 12.40 -3.13
N ILE A 158 -7.83 12.85 -2.39
CA ILE A 158 -7.42 12.19 -1.16
C ILE A 158 -8.11 12.90 -0.01
N SER A 159 -9.15 12.26 0.51
CA SER A 159 -9.81 12.66 1.76
C SER A 159 -10.24 11.38 2.47
N ILE A 160 -9.64 11.13 3.62
CA ILE A 160 -10.12 10.09 4.51
C ILE A 160 -11.13 10.76 5.45
N LEU A 161 -12.38 10.33 5.34
CA LEU A 161 -13.50 10.79 6.18
C LEU A 161 -13.31 10.35 7.63
#